data_8756371465191f2a37989acdf84c2a77
#
_entry.id   8756371465191f2a37989acdf84c2a77
#
_cell.length_a   1.000
_cell.length_b   1.000
_cell.length_c   1.000
_cell.angle_alpha   90.00
_cell.angle_beta   90.00
_cell.angle_gamma   90.00
#
_symmetry.space_group_name_H-M   'P 1'
#
loop_
_entity.id
_entity.type
_entity.pdbx_description
1 polymer ?
#
loop_
_entity_poly.entity_id
_entity_poly.type
_entity_poly.pdbx_seq_one_letter_code
_entity_poly.pdbx_strand_id
1 'polypeptide(L)'
;MSAPQVNQLIRTPVLGRAGMRRKELMVLLLISPDGVEEALDCAKAAEHLDIVDVKKPDEGSLGANFPWVIREIRDAVPADKPVSATVGDVPYKPGTVAQAALGAVVSGATYIKVGLYGCTTPEQGIEVMRAVVRAVKDHRPEALVVASGYADAHRIGCVNPLALPDIAARAGADAAMLDTAIKDGTRLFDHVAPDACAEFVRRAHASGLLAALAGSVKQADLGPLTRIGTDIVGVRGAVCAGGDRNAGRIQPHLVAAFRAEMDRQAREHAVATPAVS
;
A
#
# COMPACT_ATOMS: atom_id res chain seq x y z
N MET A 1 -35.29 18.55 16.22
CA MET A 1 -34.77 17.47 15.36
C MET A 1 -33.37 17.13 15.83
N SER A 2 -33.24 16.02 16.54
CA SER A 2 -31.95 15.53 17.11
C SER A 2 -31.01 15.10 15.98
N ALA A 3 -29.76 15.56 16.02
CA ALA A 3 -28.69 15.07 15.16
C ALA A 3 -28.48 13.57 15.39
N PRO A 4 -28.32 12.74 14.36
CA PRO A 4 -28.01 11.34 14.53
C PRO A 4 -26.61 11.17 15.15
N GLN A 5 -26.53 10.31 16.14
CA GLN A 5 -25.30 9.93 16.81
C GLN A 5 -24.31 9.30 15.81
N VAL A 6 -23.27 10.02 15.46
CA VAL A 6 -22.13 9.57 14.63
C VAL A 6 -21.13 8.76 15.49
N ASN A 7 -21.58 7.85 16.32
CA ASN A 7 -20.72 7.14 17.24
C ASN A 7 -20.92 5.62 17.21
N GLN A 8 -20.85 5.03 16.00
CA GLN A 8 -20.49 3.63 15.82
C GLN A 8 -19.61 3.48 14.58
N LEU A 9 -18.45 4.13 14.61
CA LEU A 9 -17.36 3.78 13.71
C LEU A 9 -16.87 2.39 14.14
N ILE A 10 -17.24 1.41 13.36
CA ILE A 10 -16.78 0.03 13.44
C ILE A 10 -15.26 0.06 13.56
N ARG A 11 -14.72 -0.45 14.67
CA ARG A 11 -13.29 -0.61 14.87
C ARG A 11 -12.81 -1.72 13.92
N THR A 12 -12.43 -1.35 12.71
CA THR A 12 -11.67 -2.25 11.84
C THR A 12 -10.31 -2.46 12.52
N PRO A 13 -9.85 -3.70 12.75
CA PRO A 13 -8.53 -3.90 13.35
C PRO A 13 -7.49 -3.34 12.39
N VAL A 14 -6.82 -2.28 12.81
CA VAL A 14 -5.63 -1.77 12.11
C VAL A 14 -4.47 -2.65 12.53
N LEU A 15 -4.02 -3.52 11.64
CA LEU A 15 -2.89 -4.40 11.87
C LEU A 15 -1.59 -3.59 11.78
N GLY A 16 -1.15 -3.04 12.91
CA GLY A 16 0.22 -2.53 13.08
C GLY A 16 1.15 -3.66 13.53
N ARG A 17 2.43 -3.58 13.19
CA ARG A 17 3.43 -4.61 13.52
C ARG A 17 3.52 -4.96 15.02
N ALA A 18 3.21 -4.01 15.90
CA ALA A 18 3.19 -4.22 17.36
C ALA A 18 2.07 -5.18 17.85
N GLY A 19 1.02 -5.40 17.02
CA GLY A 19 -0.08 -6.30 17.31
C GLY A 19 0.06 -7.70 16.69
N MET A 20 1.02 -7.91 15.78
CA MET A 20 1.21 -9.18 15.07
C MET A 20 2.34 -9.99 15.71
N ARG A 21 2.01 -11.15 16.28
CA ARG A 21 3.04 -12.09 16.72
C ARG A 21 3.76 -12.66 15.49
N ARG A 22 5.09 -12.75 15.56
CA ARG A 22 6.00 -13.18 14.48
C ARG A 22 5.63 -14.52 13.81
N LYS A 23 4.77 -15.32 14.40
CA LYS A 23 4.31 -16.63 13.91
C LYS A 23 3.06 -16.59 13.00
N GLU A 24 2.42 -15.40 12.86
CA GLU A 24 1.17 -15.19 12.12
C GLU A 24 1.33 -14.25 10.92
N LEU A 25 2.56 -13.86 10.58
CA LEU A 25 2.85 -12.92 9.49
C LEU A 25 2.75 -13.63 8.12
N MET A 26 1.52 -13.90 7.70
CA MET A 26 1.25 -14.10 6.28
C MET A 26 1.45 -12.75 5.56
N VAL A 27 2.05 -12.80 4.37
CA VAL A 27 2.20 -11.62 3.51
C VAL A 27 0.80 -11.13 3.13
N LEU A 28 0.48 -9.87 3.44
CA LEU A 28 -0.81 -9.26 3.13
C LEU A 28 -0.91 -8.95 1.63
N LEU A 29 -2.05 -9.27 1.04
CA LEU A 29 -2.36 -8.97 -0.36
C LEU A 29 -3.21 -7.70 -0.44
N LEU A 30 -2.64 -6.67 -1.05
CA LEU A 30 -3.30 -5.40 -1.34
C LEU A 30 -3.71 -5.37 -2.81
N ILE A 31 -5.01 -5.15 -3.07
CA ILE A 31 -5.59 -5.05 -4.42
C ILE A 31 -6.06 -3.63 -4.67
N SER A 32 -5.70 -3.07 -5.83
CA SER A 32 -6.06 -1.70 -6.22
C SER A 32 -7.16 -1.70 -7.28
N PRO A 33 -8.46 -1.59 -6.91
CA PRO A 33 -9.56 -1.40 -7.86
C PRO A 33 -9.53 0.01 -8.48
N ASP A 34 -10.10 0.11 -9.68
CA ASP A 34 -10.35 1.35 -10.38
C ASP A 34 -11.83 1.75 -10.20
N GLY A 35 -12.12 2.32 -9.05
CA GLY A 35 -13.46 2.77 -8.71
C GLY A 35 -14.33 1.73 -7.99
N VAL A 36 -15.61 2.13 -7.77
CA VAL A 36 -16.56 1.40 -6.91
C VAL A 36 -16.95 0.04 -7.49
N GLU A 37 -17.14 -0.04 -8.81
CA GLU A 37 -17.55 -1.31 -9.44
C GLU A 37 -16.52 -2.41 -9.29
N GLU A 38 -15.22 -2.10 -9.46
CA GLU A 38 -14.16 -3.08 -9.21
C GLU A 38 -13.97 -3.37 -7.71
N ALA A 39 -14.28 -2.40 -6.84
CA ALA A 39 -14.28 -2.65 -5.40
C ALA A 39 -15.35 -3.66 -5.00
N LEU A 40 -16.51 -3.69 -5.68
CA LEU A 40 -17.51 -4.75 -5.52
C LEU A 40 -16.99 -6.12 -5.98
N ASP A 41 -16.15 -6.18 -7.02
CA ASP A 41 -15.49 -7.41 -7.42
C ASP A 41 -14.44 -7.85 -6.39
N CYS A 42 -13.70 -6.91 -5.79
CA CYS A 42 -12.85 -7.17 -4.64
C CYS A 42 -13.65 -7.70 -3.44
N ALA A 43 -14.83 -7.15 -3.17
CA ALA A 43 -15.71 -7.62 -2.09
C ALA A 43 -16.16 -9.07 -2.31
N LYS A 44 -16.40 -9.50 -3.56
CA LYS A 44 -16.71 -10.91 -3.91
C LYS A 44 -15.53 -11.86 -3.66
N ALA A 45 -14.30 -11.32 -3.62
CA ALA A 45 -13.07 -12.07 -3.36
C ALA A 45 -12.47 -11.74 -1.98
N ALA A 46 -13.26 -11.19 -1.05
CA ALA A 46 -12.77 -10.63 0.22
C ALA A 46 -12.01 -11.66 1.09
N GLU A 47 -12.32 -12.96 0.98
CA GLU A 47 -11.59 -14.02 1.69
C GLU A 47 -10.16 -14.24 1.17
N HIS A 48 -9.85 -13.76 -0.04
CA HIS A 48 -8.57 -13.95 -0.72
C HIS A 48 -7.69 -12.70 -0.75
N LEU A 49 -8.16 -11.56 -0.24
CA LEU A 49 -7.39 -10.33 -0.13
C LEU A 49 -7.45 -9.74 1.28
N ASP A 50 -6.49 -8.89 1.62
CA ASP A 50 -6.38 -8.31 2.96
C ASP A 50 -6.69 -6.81 2.98
N ILE A 51 -6.31 -6.07 1.94
CA ILE A 51 -6.44 -4.62 1.86
C ILE A 51 -7.01 -4.22 0.49
N VAL A 52 -8.05 -3.39 0.48
CA VAL A 52 -8.57 -2.74 -0.73
C VAL A 52 -7.97 -1.35 -0.85
N ASP A 53 -7.31 -1.05 -1.98
CA ASP A 53 -6.53 0.17 -2.16
C ASP A 53 -7.19 1.14 -3.15
N VAL A 54 -7.75 2.20 -2.62
CA VAL A 54 -8.43 3.23 -3.42
C VAL A 54 -7.42 4.17 -4.05
N LYS A 55 -7.38 4.19 -5.38
CA LYS A 55 -6.57 5.14 -6.16
C LYS A 55 -7.24 5.50 -7.47
N LYS A 56 -6.76 6.58 -8.10
CA LYS A 56 -7.19 7.05 -9.43
C LYS A 56 -6.00 7.05 -10.38
N PRO A 57 -5.83 5.98 -11.18
CA PRO A 57 -4.67 5.84 -12.07
C PRO A 57 -4.51 6.97 -13.09
N ASP A 58 -5.61 7.63 -13.50
CA ASP A 58 -5.58 8.77 -14.42
C ASP A 58 -4.86 9.99 -13.84
N GLU A 59 -4.78 10.10 -12.51
CA GLU A 59 -4.07 11.19 -11.81
C GLU A 59 -2.65 10.80 -11.38
N GLY A 60 -2.18 9.62 -11.76
CA GLY A 60 -0.84 9.15 -11.46
C GLY A 60 -0.82 7.74 -10.84
N SER A 61 0.38 7.22 -10.64
CA SER A 61 0.56 5.88 -10.05
C SER A 61 -0.04 5.77 -8.64
N LEU A 62 0.04 6.86 -7.88
CA LEU A 62 -0.56 7.02 -6.55
C LEU A 62 -1.58 8.17 -6.56
N GLY A 63 -2.27 8.37 -7.70
CA GLY A 63 -3.28 9.41 -7.89
C GLY A 63 -4.40 9.30 -6.85
N ALA A 64 -4.83 10.44 -6.30
CA ALA A 64 -5.88 10.52 -5.30
C ALA A 64 -7.26 10.29 -5.93
N ASN A 65 -8.12 9.56 -5.23
CA ASN A 65 -9.53 9.48 -5.61
C ASN A 65 -10.36 10.47 -4.79
N PHE A 66 -11.56 10.76 -5.27
CA PHE A 66 -12.48 11.69 -4.60
C PHE A 66 -12.91 11.16 -3.22
N PRO A 67 -13.12 12.04 -2.23
CA PRO A 67 -13.58 11.66 -0.90
C PRO A 67 -14.86 10.82 -0.87
N TRP A 68 -15.82 11.12 -1.76
CA TRP A 68 -17.06 10.34 -1.86
C TRP A 68 -16.82 8.93 -2.43
N VAL A 69 -15.88 8.76 -3.38
CA VAL A 69 -15.51 7.43 -3.91
C VAL A 69 -14.81 6.58 -2.83
N ILE A 70 -13.97 7.20 -2.00
CA ILE A 70 -13.35 6.49 -0.84
C ILE A 70 -14.45 5.99 0.10
N ARG A 71 -15.48 6.81 0.41
CA ARG A 71 -16.61 6.40 1.25
C ARG A 71 -17.42 5.27 0.62
N GLU A 72 -17.78 5.42 -0.66
CA GLU A 72 -18.54 4.40 -1.39
C GLU A 72 -17.81 3.06 -1.44
N ILE A 73 -16.49 3.07 -1.66
CA ILE A 73 -15.67 1.85 -1.61
C ILE A 73 -15.60 1.30 -0.18
N ARG A 74 -15.45 2.16 0.85
CA ARG A 74 -15.47 1.70 2.24
C ARG A 74 -16.79 1.01 2.59
N ASP A 75 -17.91 1.54 2.11
CA ASP A 75 -19.24 0.98 2.35
C ASP A 75 -19.47 -0.32 1.56
N ALA A 76 -18.86 -0.46 0.38
CA ALA A 76 -18.97 -1.64 -0.48
C ALA A 76 -18.11 -2.83 -0.01
N VAL A 77 -17.04 -2.56 0.73
CA VAL A 77 -16.08 -3.57 1.19
C VAL A 77 -16.46 -4.05 2.61
N PRO A 78 -16.33 -5.35 2.94
CA PRO A 78 -16.62 -5.84 4.28
C PRO A 78 -15.93 -5.02 5.37
N ALA A 79 -16.61 -4.81 6.50
CA ALA A 79 -16.17 -3.91 7.56
C ALA A 79 -14.84 -4.34 8.22
N ASP A 80 -14.54 -5.62 8.21
CA ASP A 80 -13.28 -6.20 8.72
C ASP A 80 -12.09 -6.02 7.78
N LYS A 81 -12.31 -5.60 6.53
CA LYS A 81 -11.24 -5.36 5.56
C LYS A 81 -10.78 -3.90 5.61
N PRO A 82 -9.50 -3.63 5.85
CA PRO A 82 -8.92 -2.30 5.74
C PRO A 82 -9.08 -1.72 4.34
N VAL A 83 -9.32 -0.40 4.30
CA VAL A 83 -9.29 0.38 3.05
C VAL A 83 -8.08 1.30 3.10
N SER A 84 -7.21 1.15 2.10
CA SER A 84 -6.10 2.06 1.83
C SER A 84 -6.55 3.14 0.85
N ALA A 85 -6.03 4.35 0.96
CA ALA A 85 -6.22 5.39 -0.04
C ALA A 85 -4.91 6.13 -0.33
N THR A 86 -4.68 6.43 -1.60
CA THR A 86 -3.58 7.29 -2.06
C THR A 86 -4.01 8.76 -2.00
N VAL A 87 -3.05 9.66 -1.77
CA VAL A 87 -3.31 11.10 -1.64
C VAL A 87 -2.78 11.93 -2.80
N GLY A 88 -2.36 11.28 -3.87
CA GLY A 88 -1.91 11.89 -5.12
C GLY A 88 -0.40 11.93 -5.29
N ASP A 89 0.02 12.02 -6.55
CA ASP A 89 1.39 12.29 -6.96
C ASP A 89 1.59 13.82 -7.00
N VAL A 90 1.56 14.44 -5.81
CA VAL A 90 1.62 15.89 -5.65
C VAL A 90 3.08 16.34 -5.57
N PRO A 91 3.52 17.33 -6.37
CA PRO A 91 4.83 17.95 -6.17
C PRO A 91 5.02 18.43 -4.73
N TYR A 92 6.28 18.62 -4.32
CA TYR A 92 6.63 19.03 -2.96
C TYR A 92 5.75 20.21 -2.45
N LYS A 93 4.69 19.89 -1.72
CA LYS A 93 3.71 20.82 -1.10
C LYS A 93 3.16 20.20 0.19
N PRO A 94 3.90 20.25 1.30
CA PRO A 94 3.55 19.56 2.54
C PRO A 94 2.13 19.85 3.05
N GLY A 95 1.70 21.12 3.02
CA GLY A 95 0.35 21.51 3.46
C GLY A 95 -0.76 20.93 2.58
N THR A 96 -0.59 20.92 1.25
CA THR A 96 -1.57 20.35 0.30
C THR A 96 -1.70 18.84 0.51
N VAL A 97 -0.57 18.15 0.64
CA VAL A 97 -0.55 16.69 0.86
C VAL A 97 -1.18 16.32 2.20
N ALA A 98 -0.92 17.11 3.26
CA ALA A 98 -1.52 16.91 4.57
C ALA A 98 -3.05 17.09 4.54
N GLN A 99 -3.58 18.08 3.81
CA GLN A 99 -5.02 18.27 3.62
C GLN A 99 -5.64 17.12 2.83
N ALA A 100 -5.00 16.63 1.79
CA ALA A 100 -5.45 15.45 1.03
C ALA A 100 -5.50 14.21 1.93
N ALA A 101 -4.48 13.99 2.75
CA ALA A 101 -4.40 12.89 3.71
C ALA A 101 -5.51 12.95 4.77
N LEU A 102 -5.80 14.14 5.30
CA LEU A 102 -6.94 14.36 6.21
C LEU A 102 -8.26 14.05 5.49
N GLY A 103 -8.44 14.48 4.25
CA GLY A 103 -9.62 14.15 3.45
C GLY A 103 -9.81 12.65 3.28
N ALA A 104 -8.74 11.91 3.00
CA ALA A 104 -8.78 10.45 2.84
C ALA A 104 -9.15 9.73 4.14
N VAL A 105 -8.53 10.09 5.28
CA VAL A 105 -8.83 9.44 6.56
C VAL A 105 -10.24 9.74 7.06
N VAL A 106 -10.72 10.98 6.89
CA VAL A 106 -12.10 11.38 7.22
C VAL A 106 -13.12 10.62 6.35
N SER A 107 -12.73 10.28 5.13
CA SER A 107 -13.56 9.49 4.21
C SER A 107 -13.57 7.98 4.50
N GLY A 108 -12.87 7.52 5.53
CA GLY A 108 -12.93 6.15 6.00
C GLY A 108 -11.72 5.28 5.67
N ALA A 109 -10.70 5.82 4.98
CA ALA A 109 -9.47 5.09 4.78
C ALA A 109 -8.73 4.88 6.12
N THR A 110 -8.12 3.69 6.28
CA THR A 110 -7.35 3.31 7.45
C THR A 110 -5.85 3.20 7.18
N TYR A 111 -5.46 3.13 5.91
CA TYR A 111 -4.09 3.27 5.42
C TYR A 111 -4.03 4.47 4.50
N ILE A 112 -3.18 5.43 4.81
CA ILE A 112 -3.01 6.65 4.02
C ILE A 112 -1.66 6.59 3.32
N LYS A 113 -1.66 6.38 2.00
CA LYS A 113 -0.45 6.25 1.20
C LYS A 113 -0.07 7.57 0.55
N VAL A 114 1.16 7.98 0.77
CA VAL A 114 1.71 9.26 0.28
C VAL A 114 2.83 9.00 -0.69
N GLY A 115 2.63 9.33 -1.96
CA GLY A 115 3.70 9.36 -2.95
C GLY A 115 4.63 10.54 -2.73
N LEU A 116 5.94 10.29 -2.58
CA LEU A 116 6.93 11.35 -2.46
C LEU A 116 7.33 11.91 -3.83
N TYR A 117 6.33 12.12 -4.70
CA TYR A 117 6.50 12.71 -6.03
C TYR A 117 7.01 14.15 -5.90
N GLY A 118 8.02 14.52 -6.71
CA GLY A 118 8.61 15.86 -6.68
C GLY A 118 9.45 16.17 -5.42
N CYS A 119 9.56 15.27 -4.46
CA CYS A 119 10.57 15.35 -3.41
C CYS A 119 11.91 14.88 -4.00
N THR A 120 12.90 15.76 -4.00
CA THR A 120 14.24 15.49 -4.58
C THR A 120 15.28 15.18 -3.51
N THR A 121 14.99 15.51 -2.24
CA THR A 121 15.87 15.23 -1.09
C THR A 121 15.13 14.48 0.01
N PRO A 122 15.84 13.72 0.87
CA PRO A 122 15.24 13.06 2.03
C PRO A 122 14.55 14.07 2.98
N GLU A 123 15.10 15.27 3.16
CA GLU A 123 14.55 16.30 4.04
C GLU A 123 13.18 16.76 3.58
N GLN A 124 12.97 16.95 2.27
CA GLN A 124 11.66 17.25 1.69
C GLN A 124 10.67 16.13 1.95
N GLY A 125 11.10 14.88 1.74
CA GLY A 125 10.27 13.70 2.05
C GLY A 125 9.86 13.65 3.53
N ILE A 126 10.79 13.91 4.45
CA ILE A 126 10.53 13.95 5.89
C ILE A 126 9.54 15.05 6.24
N GLU A 127 9.68 16.24 5.66
CA GLU A 127 8.77 17.37 5.91
C GLU A 127 7.35 17.05 5.47
N VAL A 128 7.16 16.52 4.25
CA VAL A 128 5.85 16.06 3.73
C VAL A 128 5.26 15.02 4.67
N MET A 129 6.03 13.99 4.99
CA MET A 129 5.53 12.89 5.81
C MET A 129 5.18 13.31 7.24
N ARG A 130 5.96 14.21 7.86
CA ARG A 130 5.62 14.77 9.19
C ARG A 130 4.31 15.54 9.18
N ALA A 131 4.07 16.35 8.15
CA ALA A 131 2.82 17.09 7.99
C ALA A 131 1.63 16.12 7.86
N VAL A 132 1.78 15.07 7.06
CA VAL A 132 0.76 14.04 6.89
C VAL A 132 0.53 13.24 8.17
N VAL A 133 1.59 12.75 8.80
CA VAL A 133 1.49 11.99 10.06
C VAL A 133 0.71 12.80 11.10
N ARG A 134 1.05 14.07 11.26
CA ARG A 134 0.32 14.96 12.19
C ARG A 134 -1.16 15.07 11.82
N ALA A 135 -1.48 15.41 10.56
CA ALA A 135 -2.86 15.61 10.12
C ALA A 135 -3.72 14.34 10.27
N VAL A 136 -3.15 13.17 9.98
CA VAL A 136 -3.83 11.89 10.10
C VAL A 136 -3.98 11.46 11.57
N LYS A 137 -2.89 11.49 12.35
CA LYS A 137 -2.88 10.98 13.73
C LYS A 137 -3.64 11.88 14.70
N ASP A 138 -3.68 13.20 14.47
CA ASP A 138 -4.51 14.13 15.25
C ASP A 138 -6.02 13.82 15.07
N HIS A 139 -6.43 13.30 13.93
CA HIS A 139 -7.82 12.93 13.64
C HIS A 139 -8.13 11.46 13.97
N ARG A 140 -7.25 10.54 13.58
CA ARG A 140 -7.42 9.09 13.75
C ARG A 140 -6.08 8.43 14.12
N PRO A 141 -5.75 8.35 15.42
CA PRO A 141 -4.46 7.85 15.89
C PRO A 141 -4.11 6.44 15.40
N GLU A 142 -5.13 5.58 15.21
CA GLU A 142 -4.97 4.20 14.76
C GLU A 142 -4.78 4.04 13.25
N ALA A 143 -5.05 5.07 12.42
CA ALA A 143 -4.82 4.99 10.98
C ALA A 143 -3.33 4.90 10.68
N LEU A 144 -2.94 4.08 9.70
CA LEU A 144 -1.54 3.89 9.32
C LEU A 144 -1.15 4.83 8.18
N VAL A 145 0.00 5.46 8.32
CA VAL A 145 0.59 6.35 7.32
C VAL A 145 1.74 5.65 6.62
N VAL A 146 1.67 5.57 5.28
CA VAL A 146 2.61 4.84 4.43
C VAL A 146 3.40 5.83 3.58
N ALA A 147 4.72 5.91 3.80
CA ALA A 147 5.62 6.63 2.92
C ALA A 147 5.90 5.79 1.67
N SER A 148 5.44 6.25 0.51
CA SER A 148 5.60 5.55 -0.75
C SER A 148 6.59 6.28 -1.67
N GLY A 149 7.50 5.53 -2.28
CA GLY A 149 8.42 6.02 -3.27
C GLY A 149 8.44 5.15 -4.52
N TYR A 150 9.18 5.59 -5.49
CA TYR A 150 9.14 5.03 -6.83
C TYR A 150 10.43 4.28 -7.14
N ALA A 151 10.33 3.00 -7.47
CA ALA A 151 11.48 2.18 -7.85
C ALA A 151 12.23 2.79 -9.06
N ASP A 152 11.48 3.42 -9.96
CA ASP A 152 11.95 4.15 -11.12
C ASP A 152 12.16 5.67 -10.86
N ALA A 153 12.45 6.06 -9.61
CA ALA A 153 12.62 7.47 -9.19
C ALA A 153 13.63 8.26 -10.04
N HIS A 154 14.67 7.60 -10.55
CA HIS A 154 15.66 8.21 -11.44
C HIS A 154 15.06 8.74 -12.74
N ARG A 155 13.93 8.17 -13.20
CA ARG A 155 13.24 8.58 -14.44
C ARG A 155 12.36 9.83 -14.25
N ILE A 156 12.01 10.14 -13.00
CA ILE A 156 11.10 11.23 -12.65
C ILE A 156 11.74 12.25 -11.70
N GLY A 157 13.05 12.14 -11.45
CA GLY A 157 13.81 13.08 -10.62
C GLY A 157 13.38 13.11 -9.15
N CYS A 158 12.87 12.01 -8.61
CA CYS A 158 12.48 11.92 -7.21
C CYS A 158 13.61 11.38 -6.33
N VAL A 159 13.43 11.52 -5.01
CA VAL A 159 14.35 11.00 -4.00
C VAL A 159 14.61 9.49 -4.18
N ASN A 160 15.86 9.08 -3.90
CA ASN A 160 16.24 7.67 -3.98
C ASN A 160 15.27 6.79 -3.15
N PRO A 161 14.61 5.81 -3.76
CA PRO A 161 13.62 4.96 -3.08
C PRO A 161 14.19 4.18 -1.89
N LEU A 162 15.50 3.86 -1.90
CA LEU A 162 16.16 3.16 -0.78
C LEU A 162 16.36 4.05 0.46
N ALA A 163 16.11 5.36 0.37
CA ALA A 163 16.08 6.26 1.52
C ALA A 163 14.72 6.26 2.27
N LEU A 164 13.68 5.66 1.71
CA LEU A 164 12.34 5.70 2.30
C LEU A 164 12.22 5.13 3.71
N PRO A 165 12.88 4.01 4.07
CA PRO A 165 12.81 3.53 5.45
C PRO A 165 13.25 4.58 6.47
N ASP A 166 14.33 5.33 6.18
CA ASP A 166 14.82 6.39 7.04
C ASP A 166 13.89 7.61 7.04
N ILE A 167 13.36 7.99 5.87
CA ILE A 167 12.39 9.08 5.75
C ILE A 167 11.15 8.76 6.58
N ALA A 168 10.58 7.56 6.41
CA ALA A 168 9.39 7.11 7.13
C ALA A 168 9.62 7.08 8.65
N ALA A 169 10.73 6.49 9.10
CA ALA A 169 11.08 6.41 10.52
C ALA A 169 11.26 7.80 11.16
N ARG A 170 12.02 8.69 10.51
CA ARG A 170 12.27 10.06 11.00
C ARG A 170 11.01 10.94 10.99
N ALA A 171 10.05 10.62 10.16
CA ALA A 171 8.77 11.32 10.08
C ALA A 171 7.71 10.75 11.03
N GLY A 172 7.92 9.57 11.62
CA GLY A 172 6.95 8.89 12.48
C GLY A 172 5.83 8.19 11.68
N ALA A 173 6.09 7.82 10.42
CA ALA A 173 5.18 7.01 9.62
C ALA A 173 5.18 5.55 10.09
N ASP A 174 4.21 4.76 9.66
CA ASP A 174 4.00 3.37 10.10
C ASP A 174 4.55 2.36 9.10
N ALA A 175 4.73 2.75 7.83
CA ALA A 175 5.19 1.87 6.77
C ALA A 175 6.02 2.60 5.71
N ALA A 176 6.90 1.86 5.04
CA ALA A 176 7.59 2.26 3.82
C ALA A 176 7.19 1.37 2.66
N MET A 177 6.97 1.94 1.47
CA MET A 177 6.50 1.22 0.29
C MET A 177 7.30 1.60 -0.96
N LEU A 178 7.61 0.61 -1.80
CA LEU A 178 8.06 0.81 -3.18
C LEU A 178 6.93 0.49 -4.17
N ASP A 179 6.72 1.39 -5.13
CA ASP A 179 5.89 1.18 -6.33
C ASP A 179 6.69 1.67 -7.55
N THR A 180 6.16 1.61 -8.75
CA THR A 180 6.70 2.28 -9.94
C THR A 180 5.84 3.49 -10.29
N ALA A 181 6.45 4.60 -10.71
CA ALA A 181 5.71 5.79 -11.17
C ALA A 181 5.18 5.57 -12.60
N ILE A 182 6.06 5.14 -13.50
CA ILE A 182 5.74 4.98 -14.92
C ILE A 182 5.23 3.56 -15.16
N LYS A 183 4.08 3.45 -15.82
CA LYS A 183 3.39 2.18 -16.09
C LYS A 183 3.53 1.80 -17.57
N ASP A 184 4.76 1.59 -18.01
CA ASP A 184 5.16 1.26 -19.39
C ASP A 184 5.46 -0.25 -19.60
N GLY A 185 5.05 -1.09 -18.66
CA GLY A 185 5.30 -2.52 -18.70
C GLY A 185 6.51 -2.96 -17.87
N THR A 186 7.37 -2.02 -17.46
CA THR A 186 8.46 -2.34 -16.51
C THR A 186 7.92 -2.58 -15.11
N ARG A 187 8.64 -3.43 -14.35
CA ARG A 187 8.24 -3.91 -13.02
C ARG A 187 9.22 -3.46 -11.97
N LEU A 188 8.87 -3.65 -10.71
CA LEU A 188 9.71 -3.35 -9.56
C LEU A 188 11.16 -3.83 -9.74
N PHE A 189 11.34 -5.11 -10.08
CA PHE A 189 12.67 -5.73 -10.20
C PHE A 189 13.46 -5.32 -11.45
N ASP A 190 12.84 -4.65 -12.40
CA ASP A 190 13.54 -4.05 -13.54
C ASP A 190 14.27 -2.76 -13.13
N HIS A 191 13.88 -2.14 -12.00
CA HIS A 191 14.46 -0.89 -11.48
C HIS A 191 15.25 -1.07 -10.20
N VAL A 192 14.83 -1.97 -9.31
CA VAL A 192 15.48 -2.24 -8.02
C VAL A 192 15.71 -3.74 -7.89
N ALA A 193 16.97 -4.13 -7.84
CA ALA A 193 17.35 -5.55 -7.73
C ALA A 193 16.74 -6.22 -6.47
N PRO A 194 16.44 -7.53 -6.50
CA PRO A 194 15.89 -8.24 -5.36
C PRO A 194 16.68 -8.06 -4.05
N ASP A 195 18.00 -8.06 -4.10
CA ASP A 195 18.86 -7.86 -2.92
C ASP A 195 18.71 -6.44 -2.34
N ALA A 196 18.56 -5.43 -3.18
CA ALA A 196 18.29 -4.06 -2.74
C ALA A 196 16.86 -3.93 -2.14
N CYS A 197 15.88 -4.65 -2.67
CA CYS A 197 14.56 -4.77 -2.06
C CYS A 197 14.62 -5.47 -0.69
N ALA A 198 15.45 -6.52 -0.56
CA ALA A 198 15.66 -7.20 0.72
C ALA A 198 16.30 -6.27 1.76
N GLU A 199 17.28 -5.46 1.36
CA GLU A 199 17.88 -4.44 2.23
C GLU A 199 16.87 -3.36 2.63
N PHE A 200 16.02 -2.90 1.69
CA PHE A 200 14.93 -1.98 1.98
C PHE A 200 13.99 -2.54 3.06
N VAL A 201 13.54 -3.78 2.90
CA VAL A 201 12.66 -4.45 3.87
C VAL A 201 13.35 -4.60 5.22
N ARG A 202 14.60 -5.05 5.24
CA ARG A 202 15.38 -5.19 6.47
C ARG A 202 15.52 -3.87 7.24
N ARG A 203 15.79 -2.75 6.54
CA ARG A 203 15.89 -1.41 7.15
C ARG A 203 14.54 -0.91 7.67
N ALA A 204 13.46 -1.13 6.93
CA ALA A 204 12.12 -0.81 7.40
C ALA A 204 11.80 -1.57 8.69
N HIS A 205 12.06 -2.87 8.71
CA HIS A 205 11.85 -3.72 9.88
C HIS A 205 12.72 -3.32 11.08
N ALA A 206 13.99 -2.96 10.85
CA ALA A 206 14.89 -2.48 11.91
C ALA A 206 14.39 -1.20 12.56
N SER A 207 13.63 -0.38 11.84
CA SER A 207 12.98 0.84 12.32
C SER A 207 11.56 0.61 12.87
N GLY A 208 11.09 -0.63 12.97
CA GLY A 208 9.74 -0.95 13.44
C GLY A 208 8.63 -0.71 12.42
N LEU A 209 8.97 -0.39 11.16
CA LEU A 209 8.02 -0.11 10.09
C LEU A 209 7.54 -1.39 9.42
N LEU A 210 6.32 -1.35 8.88
CA LEU A 210 5.90 -2.30 7.84
C LEU A 210 6.60 -1.98 6.52
N ALA A 211 6.89 -3.03 5.74
CA ALA A 211 7.46 -2.91 4.41
C ALA A 211 6.47 -3.40 3.35
N ALA A 212 6.20 -2.59 2.33
CA ALA A 212 5.32 -2.93 1.23
C ALA A 212 6.06 -2.87 -0.11
N LEU A 213 5.82 -3.86 -0.97
CA LEU A 213 6.39 -3.91 -2.31
C LEU A 213 5.27 -4.04 -3.35
N ALA A 214 5.32 -3.16 -4.35
CA ALA A 214 4.42 -3.11 -5.48
C ALA A 214 5.19 -2.67 -6.75
N GLY A 215 4.50 -2.36 -7.83
CA GLY A 215 5.12 -1.93 -9.09
C GLY A 215 5.00 -3.00 -10.16
N SER A 216 3.82 -3.10 -10.75
CA SER A 216 3.50 -4.07 -11.82
C SER A 216 3.87 -5.52 -11.50
N VAL A 217 3.79 -5.90 -10.22
CA VAL A 217 4.10 -7.25 -9.71
C VAL A 217 3.27 -8.28 -10.45
N LYS A 218 3.91 -9.37 -10.84
CA LYS A 218 3.31 -10.55 -11.48
C LYS A 218 3.49 -11.79 -10.62
N GLN A 219 2.79 -12.86 -10.97
CA GLN A 219 2.89 -14.14 -10.26
C GLN A 219 4.34 -14.68 -10.21
N ALA A 220 5.11 -14.47 -11.29
CA ALA A 220 6.52 -14.88 -11.35
C ALA A 220 7.42 -14.17 -10.32
N ASP A 221 7.00 -13.02 -9.80
CA ASP A 221 7.75 -12.24 -8.81
C ASP A 221 7.54 -12.74 -7.37
N LEU A 222 6.53 -13.62 -7.14
CA LEU A 222 6.14 -14.05 -5.80
C LEU A 222 7.24 -14.82 -5.06
N GLY A 223 7.98 -15.68 -5.76
CA GLY A 223 9.10 -16.40 -5.15
C GLY A 223 10.18 -15.46 -4.58
N PRO A 224 10.72 -14.51 -5.35
CA PRO A 224 11.60 -13.46 -4.83
C PRO A 224 10.97 -12.66 -3.68
N LEU A 225 9.72 -12.19 -3.80
CA LEU A 225 9.04 -11.39 -2.77
C LEU A 225 8.88 -12.15 -1.45
N THR A 226 8.58 -13.45 -1.51
CA THR A 226 8.49 -14.30 -0.31
C THR A 226 9.85 -14.41 0.39
N ARG A 227 10.94 -14.63 -0.36
CA ARG A 227 12.29 -14.68 0.22
C ARG A 227 12.75 -13.36 0.83
N ILE A 228 12.34 -12.24 0.23
CA ILE A 228 12.61 -10.88 0.72
C ILE A 228 11.91 -10.64 2.06
N GLY A 229 10.76 -11.27 2.31
CA GLY A 229 10.03 -11.15 3.57
C GLY A 229 9.30 -9.82 3.73
N THR A 230 8.74 -9.29 2.63
CA THR A 230 7.88 -8.09 2.68
C THR A 230 6.59 -8.38 3.45
N ASP A 231 6.05 -7.38 4.14
CA ASP A 231 4.79 -7.54 4.89
C ASP A 231 3.57 -7.40 3.99
N ILE A 232 3.64 -6.60 2.92
CA ILE A 232 2.51 -6.32 2.02
C ILE A 232 2.97 -6.41 0.57
N VAL A 233 2.21 -7.11 -0.27
CA VAL A 233 2.36 -7.11 -1.73
C VAL A 233 1.17 -6.41 -2.37
N GLY A 234 1.45 -5.36 -3.16
CA GLY A 234 0.42 -4.59 -3.88
C GLY A 234 0.33 -5.01 -5.35
N VAL A 235 -0.88 -5.34 -5.82
CA VAL A 235 -1.12 -5.72 -7.22
C VAL A 235 -2.38 -5.09 -7.79
N ARG A 236 -2.40 -4.95 -9.13
CA ARG A 236 -3.59 -4.69 -9.93
C ARG A 236 -3.56 -5.57 -11.20
N GLY A 237 -2.67 -5.33 -12.13
CA GLY A 237 -2.65 -5.99 -13.44
C GLY A 237 -2.62 -7.52 -13.37
N ALA A 238 -1.93 -8.09 -12.38
CA ALA A 238 -1.86 -9.55 -12.21
C ALA A 238 -3.20 -10.23 -11.92
N VAL A 239 -4.20 -9.47 -11.46
CA VAL A 239 -5.56 -9.94 -11.12
C VAL A 239 -6.63 -9.36 -12.04
N CYS A 240 -6.23 -8.66 -13.11
CA CYS A 240 -7.11 -8.16 -14.15
C CYS A 240 -7.24 -9.15 -15.31
N ALA A 241 -8.37 -9.13 -16.00
CA ALA A 241 -8.58 -9.91 -17.21
C ALA A 241 -7.46 -9.64 -18.24
N GLY A 242 -6.89 -10.69 -18.82
CA GLY A 242 -5.78 -10.60 -19.76
C GLY A 242 -4.45 -10.09 -19.17
N GLY A 243 -4.36 -9.88 -17.86
CA GLY A 243 -3.19 -9.28 -17.23
C GLY A 243 -2.99 -7.79 -17.53
N ASP A 244 -3.99 -7.16 -18.15
CA ASP A 244 -3.97 -5.75 -18.56
C ASP A 244 -4.59 -4.88 -17.46
N ARG A 245 -3.77 -3.99 -16.88
CA ARG A 245 -4.19 -3.09 -15.82
C ARG A 245 -5.09 -1.94 -16.28
N ASN A 246 -5.07 -1.62 -17.58
CA ASN A 246 -5.78 -0.47 -18.15
C ASN A 246 -7.09 -0.87 -18.82
N ALA A 247 -7.07 -1.95 -19.63
CA ALA A 247 -8.24 -2.45 -20.35
C ALA A 247 -8.94 -3.60 -19.60
N GLY A 248 -8.22 -4.31 -18.73
CA GLY A 248 -8.75 -5.45 -17.97
C GLY A 248 -9.36 -5.02 -16.65
N ARG A 249 -10.51 -5.64 -16.30
CA ARG A 249 -11.17 -5.49 -15.00
C ARG A 249 -10.69 -6.58 -14.04
N ILE A 250 -10.63 -6.27 -12.74
CA ILE A 250 -10.31 -7.23 -11.67
C ILE A 250 -11.29 -8.42 -11.73
N GLN A 251 -10.76 -9.62 -11.64
CA GLN A 251 -11.51 -10.86 -11.66
C GLN A 251 -11.37 -11.59 -10.32
N PRO A 252 -12.48 -11.87 -9.59
CA PRO A 252 -12.42 -12.56 -8.30
C PRO A 252 -11.65 -13.88 -8.32
N HIS A 253 -11.79 -14.69 -9.38
CA HIS A 253 -11.06 -15.95 -9.52
C HIS A 253 -9.55 -15.75 -9.72
N LEU A 254 -9.10 -14.65 -10.33
CA LEU A 254 -7.68 -14.32 -10.46
C LEU A 254 -7.10 -13.84 -9.13
N VAL A 255 -7.89 -13.12 -8.31
CA VAL A 255 -7.51 -12.77 -6.92
C VAL A 255 -7.30 -14.04 -6.11
N ALA A 256 -8.24 -14.99 -6.16
CA ALA A 256 -8.12 -16.27 -5.48
C ALA A 256 -6.89 -17.07 -5.93
N ALA A 257 -6.65 -17.14 -7.26
CA ALA A 257 -5.49 -17.84 -7.82
C ALA A 257 -4.16 -17.17 -7.39
N PHE A 258 -4.10 -15.84 -7.37
CA PHE A 258 -2.92 -15.10 -6.94
C PHE A 258 -2.63 -15.34 -5.45
N ARG A 259 -3.66 -15.32 -4.58
CA ARG A 259 -3.55 -15.67 -3.16
C ARG A 259 -3.05 -17.10 -2.97
N ALA A 260 -3.65 -18.06 -3.65
CA ALA A 260 -3.25 -19.46 -3.54
C ALA A 260 -1.77 -19.66 -3.90
N GLU A 261 -1.26 -18.96 -4.91
CA GLU A 261 0.15 -18.99 -5.28
C GLU A 261 1.05 -18.33 -4.22
N MET A 262 0.64 -17.18 -3.65
CA MET A 262 1.38 -16.55 -2.53
C MET A 262 1.52 -17.53 -1.36
N ASP A 263 0.43 -18.19 -0.99
CA ASP A 263 0.40 -19.14 0.12
C ASP A 263 1.25 -20.39 -0.18
N ARG A 264 1.28 -20.84 -1.43
CA ARG A 264 2.14 -21.94 -1.88
C ARG A 264 3.62 -21.58 -1.72
N GLN A 265 4.03 -20.40 -2.23
CA GLN A 265 5.41 -19.89 -2.12
C GLN A 265 5.84 -19.73 -0.66
N ALA A 266 4.96 -19.23 0.20
CA ALA A 266 5.23 -19.07 1.63
C ALA A 266 5.47 -20.42 2.32
N ARG A 267 4.66 -21.45 2.01
CA ARG A 267 4.84 -22.81 2.54
C ARG A 267 6.16 -23.44 2.07
N GLU A 268 6.49 -23.32 0.79
CA GLU A 268 7.74 -23.85 0.24
C GLU A 268 8.97 -23.18 0.88
N HIS A 269 8.92 -21.87 1.07
CA HIS A 269 10.00 -21.15 1.74
C HIS A 269 10.16 -21.57 3.21
N ALA A 270 9.07 -21.75 3.93
CA ALA A 270 9.09 -22.18 5.33
C ALA A 270 9.69 -23.58 5.49
N VAL A 271 9.44 -24.49 4.54
CA VAL A 271 10.05 -25.85 4.55
C VAL A 271 11.55 -25.80 4.22
N ALA A 272 11.95 -24.91 3.29
CA ALA A 272 13.36 -24.76 2.89
C ALA A 272 14.23 -24.05 3.93
N THR A 273 13.62 -23.30 4.86
CA THR A 273 14.32 -22.53 5.91
C THR A 273 13.79 -22.94 7.29
N PRO A 274 14.15 -24.15 7.79
CA PRO A 274 13.73 -24.55 9.13
C PRO A 274 14.26 -23.56 10.16
N ALA A 275 13.42 -23.23 11.15
CA ALA A 275 13.78 -22.32 12.22
C ALA A 275 15.08 -22.81 12.88
N VAL A 276 16.12 -21.98 12.86
CA VAL A 276 17.32 -22.18 13.68
C VAL A 276 16.85 -22.10 15.14
N SER A 277 16.82 -23.25 15.80
CA SER A 277 16.45 -23.43 17.20
C SER A 277 17.46 -22.78 18.15
#